data_1a73df88636f454641d8abb6ee0fe889
#
_entry.id   1a73df88636f454641d8abb6ee0fe889
#
_cell.length_a   1.000
_cell.length_b   1.000
_cell.length_c   1.000
_cell.angle_alpha   90.00
_cell.angle_beta   90.00
_cell.angle_gamma   90.00
#
_symmetry.space_group_name_H-M   'P 1'
#
loop_
_entity.id
_entity.type
_entity.pdbx_description
1 polymer ?
#
loop_
_entity_poly.entity_id
_entity_poly.type
_entity_poly.pdbx_seq_one_letter_code
_entity_poly.pdbx_strand_id
1 'polypeptide(L)'
;MELEVKIREYQPEDLDQVLLLVRELEAEMIEKFKDIKIKSGEMNYRNRYLKPENKYKTFVAIVRDKIVGYLMGYPSVGAPEVDNMYDILPVSSGRVTPEFYLQITFVSKPYRNQGISKSLHKEIIKYAKNQGHKEVYACIAKWNTPEIKVIKSLKFNVKDLGYRYRLSLKL
;
A
#
# COMPACT_ATOMS: atom_id res chain seq x y z
N MET A 1 15.89 -21.14 10.38
CA MET A 1 16.58 -20.33 9.37
C MET A 1 15.76 -19.08 9.17
N GLU A 2 16.36 -17.92 9.44
CA GLU A 2 15.68 -16.63 9.26
C GLU A 2 15.50 -16.39 7.76
N LEU A 3 14.32 -15.92 7.36
CA LEU A 3 14.00 -15.68 5.96
C LEU A 3 14.71 -14.39 5.51
N GLU A 4 15.64 -14.50 4.57
CA GLU A 4 16.25 -13.32 3.98
C GLU A 4 15.24 -12.61 3.08
N VAL A 5 14.84 -11.40 3.49
CA VAL A 5 13.87 -10.55 2.77
C VAL A 5 14.58 -9.30 2.29
N LYS A 6 14.60 -9.10 0.99
CA LYS A 6 15.09 -7.86 0.37
C LYS A 6 13.91 -6.96 0.03
N ILE A 7 13.97 -5.70 0.46
CA ILE A 7 12.99 -4.66 0.06
C ILE A 7 13.68 -3.70 -0.91
N ARG A 8 13.03 -3.43 -2.02
CA ARG A 8 13.46 -2.40 -2.97
C ARG A 8 12.28 -1.73 -3.66
N GLU A 9 12.59 -0.67 -4.35
CA GLU A 9 11.64 -0.02 -5.23
C GLU A 9 11.25 -0.94 -6.40
N TYR A 10 9.98 -0.90 -6.78
CA TYR A 10 9.42 -1.57 -7.95
C TYR A 10 10.14 -1.13 -9.23
N GLN A 11 10.37 -2.08 -10.13
CA GLN A 11 10.90 -1.86 -11.48
C GLN A 11 9.89 -2.40 -12.53
N PRO A 12 9.89 -1.88 -13.77
CA PRO A 12 8.94 -2.34 -14.79
C PRO A 12 8.95 -3.86 -15.04
N GLU A 13 10.10 -4.51 -14.85
CA GLU A 13 10.28 -5.96 -14.99
C GLU A 13 9.53 -6.77 -13.94
N ASP A 14 9.14 -6.13 -12.85
CA ASP A 14 8.41 -6.77 -11.73
C ASP A 14 6.92 -6.92 -12.04
N LEU A 15 6.43 -6.28 -13.11
CA LEU A 15 5.00 -6.13 -13.38
C LEU A 15 4.24 -7.46 -13.28
N ASP A 16 4.70 -8.49 -13.96
CA ASP A 16 3.97 -9.75 -13.99
C ASP A 16 3.92 -10.44 -12.63
N GLN A 17 4.99 -10.37 -11.83
CA GLN A 17 5.01 -10.91 -10.48
C GLN A 17 4.09 -10.11 -9.53
N VAL A 18 4.07 -8.78 -9.64
CA VAL A 18 3.15 -7.94 -8.84
C VAL A 18 1.70 -8.23 -9.22
N LEU A 19 1.40 -8.43 -10.50
CA LEU A 19 0.03 -8.77 -10.94
C LEU A 19 -0.45 -10.14 -10.42
N LEU A 20 0.44 -11.11 -10.25
CA LEU A 20 0.10 -12.36 -9.55
C LEU A 20 -0.35 -12.09 -8.11
N LEU A 21 0.34 -11.21 -7.39
CA LEU A 21 -0.07 -10.81 -6.04
C LEU A 21 -1.38 -10.02 -6.02
N VAL A 22 -1.63 -9.20 -7.04
CA VAL A 22 -2.91 -8.49 -7.20
C VAL A 22 -4.06 -9.48 -7.35
N ARG A 23 -3.90 -10.53 -8.18
CA ARG A 23 -4.90 -11.59 -8.33
C ARG A 23 -5.12 -12.36 -7.03
N GLU A 24 -4.06 -12.64 -6.28
CA GLU A 24 -4.15 -13.29 -4.96
C GLU A 24 -4.95 -12.42 -3.98
N LEU A 25 -4.67 -11.10 -3.93
CA LEU A 25 -5.43 -10.15 -3.12
C LEU A 25 -6.92 -10.10 -3.53
N GLU A 26 -7.21 -10.03 -4.82
CA GLU A 26 -8.58 -10.01 -5.33
C GLU A 26 -9.34 -11.28 -4.97
N ALA A 27 -8.72 -12.44 -5.10
CA ALA A 27 -9.31 -13.71 -4.71
C ALA A 27 -9.65 -13.75 -3.21
N GLU A 28 -8.74 -13.28 -2.34
CA GLU A 28 -8.99 -13.18 -0.89
C GLU A 28 -10.14 -12.20 -0.57
N MET A 29 -10.23 -11.08 -1.30
CA MET A 29 -11.30 -10.10 -1.10
C MET A 29 -12.66 -10.65 -1.53
N ILE A 30 -12.72 -11.37 -2.66
CA ILE A 30 -13.94 -12.05 -3.13
C ILE A 30 -14.38 -13.14 -2.14
N GLU A 31 -13.45 -13.95 -1.65
CA GLU A 31 -13.75 -14.97 -0.65
C GLU A 31 -14.32 -14.37 0.64
N LYS A 32 -13.73 -13.27 1.09
CA LYS A 32 -14.11 -12.60 2.34
C LYS A 32 -15.43 -11.85 2.24
N PHE A 33 -15.69 -11.22 1.09
CA PHE A 33 -16.83 -10.35 0.85
C PHE A 33 -17.60 -10.84 -0.38
N LYS A 34 -18.48 -11.82 -0.18
CA LYS A 34 -19.20 -12.56 -1.25
C LYS A 34 -19.93 -11.68 -2.26
N ASP A 35 -20.26 -10.44 -1.90
CA ASP A 35 -21.02 -9.50 -2.75
C ASP A 35 -20.13 -8.41 -3.40
N ILE A 36 -18.81 -8.46 -3.22
CA ILE A 36 -17.91 -7.52 -3.86
C ILE A 36 -17.72 -7.85 -5.34
N LYS A 37 -18.08 -6.89 -6.20
CA LYS A 37 -17.69 -6.89 -7.61
C LYS A 37 -16.37 -6.12 -7.76
N ILE A 38 -15.25 -6.82 -7.83
CA ILE A 38 -13.97 -6.19 -8.14
C ILE A 38 -13.93 -5.97 -9.66
N LYS A 39 -14.03 -4.70 -10.07
CA LYS A 39 -13.84 -4.33 -11.48
C LYS A 39 -12.35 -4.20 -11.79
N SER A 40 -11.79 -5.19 -12.47
CA SER A 40 -10.48 -5.16 -13.15
C SER A 40 -9.33 -4.48 -12.39
N GLY A 41 -9.01 -4.95 -11.18
CA GLY A 41 -7.87 -4.46 -10.42
C GLY A 41 -6.57 -4.54 -11.21
N GLU A 42 -6.31 -5.69 -11.87
CA GLU A 42 -5.13 -5.87 -12.73
C GLU A 42 -5.00 -4.79 -13.81
N MET A 43 -6.09 -4.43 -14.48
CA MET A 43 -6.07 -3.39 -15.51
C MET A 43 -5.72 -2.01 -14.93
N ASN A 44 -6.21 -1.68 -13.72
CA ASN A 44 -5.83 -0.46 -13.02
C ASN A 44 -4.34 -0.45 -12.65
N TYR A 45 -3.81 -1.59 -12.22
CA TYR A 45 -2.37 -1.69 -11.92
C TYR A 45 -1.53 -1.48 -13.18
N ARG A 46 -1.84 -2.17 -14.31
CA ARG A 46 -1.12 -2.02 -15.57
C ARG A 46 -1.20 -0.60 -16.13
N ASN A 47 -2.40 -0.04 -16.15
CA ASN A 47 -2.68 1.19 -16.91
C ASN A 47 -2.56 2.47 -16.08
N ARG A 48 -2.43 2.36 -14.76
CA ARG A 48 -2.47 3.52 -13.88
C ARG A 48 -1.42 3.47 -12.77
N TYR A 49 -1.43 2.44 -11.92
CA TYR A 49 -0.68 2.46 -10.68
C TYR A 49 0.81 2.18 -10.87
N LEU A 50 1.15 1.28 -11.78
CA LEU A 50 2.53 0.85 -12.01
C LEU A 50 3.18 1.51 -13.24
N LYS A 51 2.53 2.51 -13.83
CA LYS A 51 3.13 3.29 -14.92
C LYS A 51 4.19 4.26 -14.38
N PRO A 52 5.39 4.31 -15.00
CA PRO A 52 6.49 5.17 -14.55
C PRO A 52 6.12 6.67 -14.50
N GLU A 53 5.27 7.13 -15.41
CA GLU A 53 4.82 8.53 -15.49
C GLU A 53 3.86 8.94 -14.36
N ASN A 54 3.32 7.98 -13.62
CA ASN A 54 2.39 8.25 -12.54
C ASN A 54 3.11 8.47 -11.21
N LYS A 55 2.53 9.31 -10.34
CA LYS A 55 3.11 9.68 -9.03
C LYS A 55 3.02 8.59 -7.96
N TYR A 56 2.66 7.37 -8.34
CA TYR A 56 2.66 6.24 -7.42
C TYR A 56 4.07 5.76 -7.14
N LYS A 57 4.32 5.46 -5.88
CA LYS A 57 5.56 4.84 -5.44
C LYS A 57 5.25 3.46 -4.90
N THR A 58 5.90 2.47 -5.44
CA THR A 58 5.72 1.07 -5.05
C THR A 58 7.03 0.48 -4.60
N PHE A 59 7.01 -0.20 -3.46
CA PHE A 59 8.09 -1.05 -2.96
C PHE A 59 7.65 -2.51 -3.01
N VAL A 60 8.60 -3.39 -3.32
CA VAL A 60 8.40 -4.83 -3.39
C VAL A 60 9.29 -5.56 -2.39
N ALA A 61 8.76 -6.64 -1.84
CA ALA A 61 9.48 -7.56 -0.96
C ALA A 61 9.85 -8.81 -1.74
N ILE A 62 11.12 -9.20 -1.72
CA ILE A 62 11.69 -10.28 -2.50
C ILE A 62 12.28 -11.33 -1.55
N VAL A 63 11.95 -12.60 -1.82
CA VAL A 63 12.50 -13.79 -1.16
C VAL A 63 12.93 -14.77 -2.24
N ARG A 64 14.19 -15.14 -2.29
CA ARG A 64 14.74 -16.08 -3.29
C ARG A 64 14.29 -15.72 -4.71
N ASP A 65 14.53 -14.48 -5.12
CA ASP A 65 14.19 -13.90 -6.43
C ASP A 65 12.69 -13.84 -6.79
N LYS A 66 11.81 -14.18 -5.83
CA LYS A 66 10.38 -14.08 -5.99
C LYS A 66 9.82 -12.87 -5.24
N ILE A 67 8.98 -12.08 -5.90
CA ILE A 67 8.23 -11.01 -5.25
C ILE A 67 7.09 -11.65 -4.44
N VAL A 68 7.10 -11.41 -3.13
CA VAL A 68 6.18 -12.02 -2.16
C VAL A 68 5.27 -11.01 -1.47
N GLY A 69 5.47 -9.73 -1.74
CA GLY A 69 4.63 -8.66 -1.21
C GLY A 69 4.95 -7.33 -1.86
N TYR A 70 4.04 -6.39 -1.74
CA TYR A 70 4.22 -5.01 -2.21
C TYR A 70 3.48 -4.03 -1.31
N LEU A 71 3.94 -2.78 -1.34
CA LEU A 71 3.26 -1.64 -0.74
C LEU A 71 3.32 -0.46 -1.71
N MET A 72 2.19 0.20 -1.88
CA MET A 72 2.04 1.34 -2.79
C MET A 72 1.48 2.56 -2.06
N GLY A 73 2.00 3.72 -2.40
CA GLY A 73 1.50 5.01 -1.93
C GLY A 73 1.72 6.11 -2.95
N TYR A 74 1.24 7.31 -2.63
CA TYR A 74 1.38 8.48 -3.50
C TYR A 74 1.26 9.79 -2.71
N PRO A 75 1.84 10.91 -3.21
CA PRO A 75 1.62 12.24 -2.65
C PRO A 75 0.14 12.61 -2.67
N SER A 76 -0.46 12.92 -1.52
CA SER A 76 -1.87 13.25 -1.39
C SER A 76 -2.10 14.75 -1.36
N VAL A 77 -3.18 15.24 -1.94
CA VAL A 77 -3.64 16.65 -1.87
C VAL A 77 -4.75 16.83 -0.84
N GLY A 78 -4.48 16.43 0.39
CA GLY A 78 -5.46 16.40 1.46
C GLY A 78 -6.17 15.05 1.54
N ALA A 79 -6.71 14.73 2.71
CA ALA A 79 -7.47 13.51 2.88
C ALA A 79 -8.74 13.60 2.04
N PRO A 80 -8.88 12.83 0.98
CA PRO A 80 -10.21 12.60 0.50
C PRO A 80 -10.91 11.79 1.60
N GLU A 81 -11.85 12.40 2.27
CA GLU A 81 -12.87 11.71 3.06
C GLU A 81 -13.80 10.96 2.09
N VAL A 82 -13.25 10.27 1.11
CA VAL A 82 -14.00 9.68 0.01
C VAL A 82 -14.34 8.25 0.36
N ASP A 83 -15.62 7.95 0.29
CA ASP A 83 -16.20 6.63 0.60
C ASP A 83 -15.76 5.50 -0.35
N ASN A 84 -15.02 5.78 -1.41
CA ASN A 84 -14.60 4.80 -2.40
C ASN A 84 -13.09 4.56 -2.36
N MET A 85 -12.70 3.42 -1.82
CA MET A 85 -11.33 2.91 -1.78
C MET A 85 -10.69 2.77 -3.18
N TYR A 86 -11.49 2.87 -4.25
CA TYR A 86 -11.09 2.66 -5.65
C TYR A 86 -11.06 3.93 -6.50
N ASP A 87 -11.60 5.06 -6.02
CA ASP A 87 -11.77 6.28 -6.81
C ASP A 87 -10.84 7.43 -6.39
N ILE A 88 -9.84 7.16 -5.57
CA ILE A 88 -8.87 8.17 -5.20
C ILE A 88 -7.99 8.45 -6.42
N LEU A 89 -8.37 9.47 -7.17
CA LEU A 89 -7.57 9.97 -8.29
C LEU A 89 -6.31 10.63 -7.74
N PRO A 90 -5.11 10.22 -8.18
CA PRO A 90 -3.94 11.03 -7.92
C PRO A 90 -4.18 12.39 -8.57
N VAL A 91 -4.01 13.43 -7.78
CA VAL A 91 -4.23 14.79 -8.28
C VAL A 91 -3.16 15.11 -9.32
N SER A 92 -3.62 15.35 -10.51
CA SER A 92 -2.80 15.81 -11.65
C SER A 92 -2.27 17.26 -11.49
N SER A 93 -2.64 17.95 -10.42
CA SER A 93 -2.16 19.30 -10.14
C SER A 93 -0.80 19.23 -9.47
N GLY A 94 0.26 19.68 -10.12
CA GLY A 94 1.65 19.72 -9.66
C GLY A 94 1.97 20.30 -8.26
N ARG A 95 1.02 20.33 -7.35
CA ARG A 95 1.22 20.71 -5.95
C ARG A 95 1.86 19.55 -5.19
N VAL A 96 3.07 19.75 -4.70
CA VAL A 96 3.69 18.89 -3.68
C VAL A 96 2.82 19.05 -2.43
N THR A 97 2.13 17.97 -2.05
CA THR A 97 1.38 17.97 -0.80
C THR A 97 2.32 17.64 0.35
N PRO A 98 2.08 18.18 1.55
CA PRO A 98 2.85 17.82 2.73
C PRO A 98 2.59 16.37 3.17
N GLU A 99 1.58 15.71 2.63
CA GLU A 99 1.13 14.38 3.03
C GLU A 99 1.43 13.32 1.96
N PHE A 100 1.77 12.11 2.42
CA PHE A 100 1.94 10.92 1.59
C PHE A 100 0.95 9.84 2.03
N TYR A 101 0.12 9.37 1.11
CA TYR A 101 -0.92 8.37 1.38
C TYR A 101 -0.42 6.96 1.08
N LEU A 102 -0.57 6.06 2.05
CA LEU A 102 -0.35 4.63 1.88
C LEU A 102 -1.66 3.98 1.43
N GLN A 103 -1.68 3.48 0.20
CA GLN A 103 -2.91 3.01 -0.43
C GLN A 103 -3.15 1.52 -0.22
N ILE A 104 -2.20 0.69 -0.57
CA ILE A 104 -2.34 -0.76 -0.56
C ILE A 104 -1.05 -1.40 -0.06
N THR A 105 -1.20 -2.34 0.86
CA THR A 105 -0.16 -3.27 1.28
C THR A 105 -0.67 -4.69 1.12
N PHE A 106 0.09 -5.54 0.47
CA PHE A 106 -0.23 -6.96 0.37
C PHE A 106 1.02 -7.81 0.53
N VAL A 107 0.89 -8.90 1.26
CA VAL A 107 1.90 -9.97 1.39
C VAL A 107 1.22 -11.30 1.14
N SER A 108 1.77 -12.09 0.24
CA SER A 108 1.28 -13.42 -0.11
C SER A 108 1.20 -14.33 1.14
N LYS A 109 0.11 -15.09 1.24
CA LYS A 109 -0.26 -15.85 2.45
C LYS A 109 0.86 -16.70 3.06
N PRO A 110 1.69 -17.46 2.27
CA PRO A 110 2.77 -18.26 2.83
C PRO A 110 3.89 -17.45 3.51
N TYR A 111 3.97 -16.15 3.26
CA TYR A 111 5.04 -15.26 3.73
C TYR A 111 4.57 -14.30 4.83
N ARG A 112 3.34 -14.42 5.32
CA ARG A 112 2.79 -13.58 6.39
C ARG A 112 3.40 -13.92 7.75
N ASN A 113 3.22 -13.01 8.71
CA ASN A 113 3.72 -13.12 10.08
C ASN A 113 5.25 -13.18 10.23
N GLN A 114 5.98 -12.76 9.19
CA GLN A 114 7.45 -12.73 9.12
C GLN A 114 8.02 -11.30 9.07
N GLY A 115 7.20 -10.29 9.43
CA GLY A 115 7.63 -8.89 9.49
C GLY A 115 7.72 -8.17 8.13
N ILE A 116 7.40 -8.83 7.01
CA ILE A 116 7.55 -8.28 5.65
C ILE A 116 6.73 -6.98 5.47
N SER A 117 5.46 -6.95 5.86
CA SER A 117 4.64 -5.74 5.78
C SER A 117 5.27 -4.59 6.55
N LYS A 118 5.77 -4.85 7.77
CA LYS A 118 6.47 -3.84 8.57
C LYS A 118 7.72 -3.30 7.89
N SER A 119 8.50 -4.14 7.22
CA SER A 119 9.69 -3.75 6.47
C SER A 119 9.35 -2.89 5.25
N LEU A 120 8.30 -3.26 4.50
CA LEU A 120 7.78 -2.45 3.40
C LEU A 120 7.36 -1.05 3.86
N HIS A 121 6.64 -0.95 4.98
CA HIS A 121 6.25 0.33 5.56
C HIS A 121 7.44 1.19 5.98
N LYS A 122 8.48 0.60 6.56
CA LYS A 122 9.68 1.35 6.94
C LYS A 122 10.35 1.98 5.71
N GLU A 123 10.45 1.26 4.60
CA GLU A 123 11.09 1.78 3.39
C GLU A 123 10.27 2.90 2.73
N ILE A 124 8.95 2.76 2.63
CA ILE A 124 8.14 3.83 2.04
C ILE A 124 8.07 5.07 2.95
N ILE A 125 8.08 4.91 4.27
CA ILE A 125 8.18 6.03 5.23
C ILE A 125 9.50 6.77 5.05
N LYS A 126 10.61 6.04 4.95
CA LYS A 126 11.93 6.61 4.66
C LYS A 126 11.96 7.36 3.34
N TYR A 127 11.37 6.77 2.30
CA TYR A 127 11.20 7.43 1.00
C TYR A 127 10.42 8.73 1.14
N ALA A 128 9.22 8.71 1.73
CA ALA A 128 8.38 9.88 1.90
C ALA A 128 9.10 11.01 2.65
N LYS A 129 9.83 10.67 3.72
CA LYS A 129 10.67 11.61 4.46
C LYS A 129 11.75 12.24 3.58
N ASN A 130 12.46 11.45 2.80
CA ASN A 130 13.53 11.91 1.88
C ASN A 130 12.98 12.81 0.76
N GLN A 131 11.71 12.62 0.38
CA GLN A 131 11.01 13.49 -0.59
C GLN A 131 10.46 14.79 0.04
N GLY A 132 10.67 15.00 1.34
CA GLY A 132 10.25 16.22 2.05
C GLY A 132 8.78 16.24 2.49
N HIS A 133 8.08 15.12 2.43
CA HIS A 133 6.74 15.00 3.00
C HIS A 133 6.80 15.19 4.53
N LYS A 134 5.72 15.74 5.10
CA LYS A 134 5.63 16.06 6.54
C LYS A 134 4.82 15.03 7.31
N GLU A 135 3.99 14.27 6.62
CA GLU A 135 3.13 13.25 7.21
C GLU A 135 2.96 12.07 6.24
N VAL A 136 2.97 10.86 6.79
CA VAL A 136 2.51 9.66 6.10
C VAL A 136 1.22 9.21 6.75
N TYR A 137 0.19 8.85 5.97
CA TYR A 137 -1.07 8.36 6.52
C TYR A 137 -1.68 7.23 5.70
N ALA A 138 -2.54 6.44 6.35
CA ALA A 138 -3.37 5.40 5.75
C ALA A 138 -4.79 5.49 6.30
N CYS A 139 -5.79 5.14 5.47
CA CYS A 139 -7.16 4.94 5.90
C CYS A 139 -7.49 3.44 5.82
N ILE A 140 -7.68 2.81 6.98
CA ILE A 140 -7.82 1.35 7.07
C ILE A 140 -9.16 0.99 7.67
N ALA A 141 -9.91 0.13 6.98
CA ALA A 141 -11.18 -0.40 7.49
C ALA A 141 -10.96 -1.19 8.78
N LYS A 142 -11.85 -1.04 9.76
CA LYS A 142 -11.72 -1.63 11.10
C LYS A 142 -11.61 -3.15 11.09
N TRP A 143 -12.12 -3.82 10.08
CA TRP A 143 -12.01 -5.26 9.91
C TRP A 143 -10.60 -5.73 9.51
N ASN A 144 -9.73 -4.84 8.98
CA ASN A 144 -8.37 -5.19 8.58
C ASN A 144 -7.41 -5.11 9.78
N THR A 145 -7.70 -5.92 10.80
CA THR A 145 -6.95 -5.94 12.06
C THR A 145 -5.47 -6.28 11.91
N PRO A 146 -5.02 -7.16 10.96
CA PRO A 146 -3.60 -7.42 10.76
C PRO A 146 -2.83 -6.17 10.36
N GLU A 147 -3.33 -5.41 9.39
CA GLU A 147 -2.67 -4.20 8.92
C GLU A 147 -2.67 -3.10 9.98
N ILE A 148 -3.77 -2.93 10.70
CA ILE A 148 -3.87 -1.99 11.82
C ILE A 148 -2.79 -2.29 12.88
N LYS A 149 -2.56 -3.57 13.20
CA LYS A 149 -1.51 -3.98 14.17
C LYS A 149 -0.11 -3.61 13.68
N VAL A 150 0.19 -3.84 12.38
CA VAL A 150 1.47 -3.48 11.78
C VAL A 150 1.71 -1.98 11.90
N ILE A 151 0.77 -1.16 11.43
CA ILE A 151 0.91 0.30 11.40
C ILE A 151 0.99 0.88 12.82
N LYS A 152 0.17 0.39 13.77
CA LYS A 152 0.29 0.78 15.19
C LYS A 152 1.67 0.46 15.77
N SER A 153 2.29 -0.66 15.38
CA SER A 153 3.63 -1.02 15.82
C SER A 153 4.73 -0.06 15.32
N LEU A 154 4.42 0.78 14.33
CA LEU A 154 5.26 1.84 13.78
C LEU A 154 4.98 3.22 14.39
N LYS A 155 4.23 3.26 15.51
CA LYS A 155 3.91 4.47 16.29
C LYS A 155 3.04 5.50 15.55
N PHE A 156 2.19 5.05 14.64
CA PHE A 156 1.18 5.91 14.02
C PHE A 156 0.11 6.33 15.04
N ASN A 157 -0.29 7.59 15.00
CA ASN A 157 -1.45 8.09 15.70
C ASN A 157 -2.74 7.57 15.05
N VAL A 158 -3.74 7.27 15.85
CA VAL A 158 -5.01 6.67 15.39
C VAL A 158 -6.15 7.63 15.62
N LYS A 159 -6.88 7.98 14.56
CA LYS A 159 -8.14 8.71 14.61
C LYS A 159 -9.27 7.82 14.11
N ASP A 160 -10.31 7.66 14.91
CA ASP A 160 -11.52 6.92 14.53
C ASP A 160 -12.41 7.77 13.60
N LEU A 161 -12.76 7.22 12.44
CA LEU A 161 -13.63 7.84 11.44
C LEU A 161 -14.96 7.06 11.27
N GLY A 162 -15.38 6.28 12.28
CA GLY A 162 -16.57 5.44 12.22
C GLY A 162 -16.27 4.02 11.71
N TYR A 163 -16.39 3.76 10.43
CA TYR A 163 -16.16 2.42 9.85
C TYR A 163 -14.68 2.10 9.56
N ARG A 164 -13.80 3.11 9.60
CA ARG A 164 -12.35 3.01 9.38
C ARG A 164 -11.56 3.84 10.38
N TYR A 165 -10.25 3.58 10.44
CA TYR A 165 -9.28 4.43 11.13
C TYR A 165 -8.45 5.24 10.13
N ARG A 166 -8.18 6.52 10.43
CA ARG A 166 -7.04 7.23 9.86
C ARG A 166 -5.86 7.00 10.79
N LEU A 167 -4.80 6.42 10.27
CA LEU A 167 -3.53 6.25 10.98
C LEU A 167 -2.50 7.18 10.34
N SER A 168 -1.83 8.01 11.12
CA SER A 168 -0.89 9.00 10.60
C SER A 168 0.38 9.10 11.43
N LEU A 169 1.50 9.37 10.75
CA LEU A 169 2.83 9.54 11.33
C LEU A 169 3.44 10.84 10.80
N LYS A 170 3.78 11.77 11.70
CA LYS A 170 4.60 12.94 11.38
C LYS A 170 6.05 12.50 11.13
N LEU A 171 6.69 13.03 10.09
CA LEU A 171 8.04 12.67 9.64
C LEU A 171 9.12 13.61 10.15
#